data_14cb719e5e67fd9602592e7e91aa3213
#
_entry.id   14cb719e5e67fd9602592e7e91aa3213
#
_cell.length_a   1.000
_cell.length_b   1.000
_cell.length_c   1.000
_cell.angle_alpha   90.00
_cell.angle_beta   90.00
_cell.angle_gamma   90.00
#
_symmetry.space_group_name_H-M   'P 1'
#
loop_
_entity.id
_entity.type
_entity.pdbx_description
1 polymer ?
#
loop_
_entity_poly.entity_id
_entity_poly.type
_entity_poly.pdbx_seq_one_letter_code
_entity_poly.pdbx_strand_id
1 'polypeptide(L)'
;MKNAALCFCSFLIGTCLVLWLQRGPSPSSAAGAQPPGSRSTAEAQQQRAAAQGISVRAPANETFLDDALSDMIPPRVYDASGLAPDEAVSAFVYEANNRSVTNIATRFGAARGLFGDNPTSDSGSGFILDREGHILTNNHVIESAQRILVTLYDGQEYEGELVGADPINDMAVVRIKAAPEALVPVRFADSSNLKVGMKVFAIGNPFGLERTMTTGIISSLDRTLPVTQARSIKSVIQIDAAINPGNSGGPLLNSHGEVIGINTAIASKTGQNSGIGFAIPANLLARVVPELIEHGRFIRPEFGIDEVARTEAGLRIETLAVDGPAAKAGLRGPEIRRTRRGFVTFETRDITRADVIVGVNGKKTLKPDEFLSEVESHRPGDKISIEVLRDGAVISVQLVLK
;
A
#
# COMPACT_ATOMS: atom_id res chain seq x y z
N MET A 1 -14.95 -54.92 8.37
CA MET A 1 -15.70 -55.73 7.34
C MET A 1 -16.72 -54.83 6.67
N LYS A 2 -16.63 -54.64 5.31
CA LYS A 2 -17.63 -54.08 4.40
C LYS A 2 -17.98 -52.59 4.63
N ASN A 3 -17.75 -51.60 3.77
CA ASN A 3 -17.78 -51.52 2.31
C ASN A 3 -16.85 -50.41 1.83
N ALA A 4 -15.88 -50.77 1.04
CA ALA A 4 -15.30 -49.91 0.03
C ALA A 4 -15.93 -50.35 -1.29
N ALA A 5 -16.48 -49.44 -2.08
CA ALA A 5 -16.45 -49.49 -3.54
C ALA A 5 -17.37 -48.42 -4.15
N LEU A 6 -16.94 -47.94 -5.28
CA LEU A 6 -17.61 -47.20 -6.35
C LEU A 6 -17.76 -45.67 -6.16
N CYS A 7 -16.77 -44.97 -6.76
CA CYS A 7 -17.05 -43.92 -7.74
C CYS A 7 -15.76 -43.60 -8.51
N PHE A 8 -15.41 -44.53 -9.42
CA PHE A 8 -14.50 -44.29 -10.55
C PHE A 8 -15.33 -44.56 -11.80
N CYS A 9 -15.71 -43.51 -12.51
CA CYS A 9 -16.06 -43.49 -13.93
C CYS A 9 -16.86 -42.20 -14.24
N SER A 10 -16.22 -41.16 -14.70
CA SER A 10 -16.79 -40.11 -15.56
C SER A 10 -15.80 -38.98 -15.76
N PHE A 11 -14.68 -39.26 -16.44
CA PHE A 11 -13.78 -38.19 -16.97
C PHE A 11 -12.98 -38.73 -18.16
N LEU A 12 -13.68 -39.03 -19.24
CA LEU A 12 -13.05 -39.36 -20.54
C LEU A 12 -14.05 -39.25 -21.67
N ILE A 13 -14.63 -38.08 -21.94
CA ILE A 13 -15.18 -37.68 -23.25
C ILE A 13 -15.24 -36.15 -23.23
N GLY A 14 -14.23 -35.46 -23.80
CA GLY A 14 -14.24 -34.01 -23.85
C GLY A 14 -13.01 -33.35 -24.52
N THR A 15 -12.13 -34.15 -25.13
CA THR A 15 -10.88 -33.59 -25.72
C THR A 15 -10.65 -34.03 -27.17
N CYS A 16 -11.67 -34.10 -27.99
CA CYS A 16 -11.52 -34.46 -29.42
C CYS A 16 -12.34 -33.61 -30.40
N LEU A 17 -12.69 -32.36 -30.06
CA LEU A 17 -13.46 -31.51 -31.01
C LEU A 17 -12.97 -30.06 -31.11
N VAL A 18 -11.70 -29.72 -30.88
CA VAL A 18 -11.16 -28.35 -31.07
C VAL A 18 -9.94 -28.28 -32.01
N LEU A 19 -9.60 -29.35 -32.71
CA LEU A 19 -8.40 -29.37 -33.58
C LEU A 19 -8.72 -29.41 -35.10
N TRP A 20 -9.90 -28.95 -35.56
CA TRP A 20 -10.23 -28.98 -37.00
C TRP A 20 -10.64 -27.66 -37.63
N LEU A 21 -10.32 -26.50 -37.05
CA LEU A 21 -10.68 -25.18 -37.61
C LEU A 21 -9.49 -24.21 -37.73
N GLN A 22 -8.25 -24.69 -37.88
CA GLN A 22 -7.11 -23.83 -38.21
C GLN A 22 -6.25 -24.43 -39.35
N ARG A 23 -6.84 -24.57 -40.54
CA ARG A 23 -6.09 -24.66 -41.79
C ARG A 23 -6.79 -23.83 -42.85
N GLY A 24 -6.49 -22.54 -42.85
CA GLY A 24 -6.70 -21.66 -44.03
C GLY A 24 -5.53 -21.86 -45.00
N PRO A 25 -5.78 -21.75 -46.32
CA PRO A 25 -4.76 -22.01 -47.33
C PRO A 25 -3.71 -20.90 -47.43
N SER A 26 -2.45 -21.32 -47.63
CA SER A 26 -1.33 -20.46 -47.93
C SER A 26 -1.55 -19.71 -49.27
N PRO A 27 -1.26 -18.42 -49.42
CA PRO A 27 -1.26 -17.76 -50.71
C PRO A 27 0.06 -18.07 -51.46
N SER A 28 -0.10 -18.62 -52.64
CA SER A 28 0.98 -18.74 -53.62
C SER A 28 1.40 -17.36 -54.12
N SER A 29 2.70 -17.18 -54.31
CA SER A 29 3.33 -16.05 -54.97
C SER A 29 2.84 -15.88 -56.40
N ALA A 30 2.23 -14.74 -56.72
CA ALA A 30 2.14 -14.24 -58.07
C ALA A 30 2.60 -12.78 -58.07
N ALA A 31 3.63 -12.52 -58.86
CA ALA A 31 4.21 -11.21 -59.09
C ALA A 31 3.31 -10.31 -59.93
N GLY A 32 3.32 -9.01 -59.60
CA GLY A 32 3.20 -7.94 -60.60
C GLY A 32 1.79 -7.49 -60.98
N ALA A 33 1.34 -6.39 -60.36
CA ALA A 33 0.75 -5.21 -60.98
C ALA A 33 0.35 -4.20 -59.90
N GLN A 34 1.03 -3.08 -59.80
CA GLN A 34 0.56 -1.93 -59.03
C GLN A 34 -0.69 -1.34 -59.69
N PRO A 35 -1.78 -1.09 -58.97
CA PRO A 35 -2.88 -0.28 -59.47
C PRO A 35 -2.45 1.19 -59.56
N PRO A 36 -2.99 1.99 -60.51
CA PRO A 36 -2.67 3.40 -60.66
C PRO A 36 -3.12 4.15 -59.40
N GLY A 37 -2.26 5.09 -58.97
CA GLY A 37 -2.42 5.86 -57.73
C GLY A 37 -3.80 6.50 -57.62
N SER A 38 -4.44 6.26 -56.49
CA SER A 38 -5.62 7.02 -56.07
C SER A 38 -5.18 8.44 -55.73
N ARG A 39 -5.45 9.38 -56.66
CA ARG A 39 -5.38 10.82 -56.35
C ARG A 39 -6.33 11.11 -55.21
N SER A 40 -5.87 11.88 -54.23
CA SER A 40 -6.69 12.25 -53.07
C SER A 40 -7.98 12.93 -53.56
N THR A 41 -9.08 12.67 -52.87
CA THR A 41 -10.40 13.26 -53.16
C THR A 41 -10.37 14.78 -53.19
N ALA A 42 -9.43 15.41 -52.51
CA ALA A 42 -9.19 16.84 -52.49
C ALA A 42 -8.64 17.38 -53.83
N GLU A 43 -7.67 16.68 -54.48
CA GLU A 43 -7.10 17.08 -55.76
C GLU A 43 -8.12 16.91 -56.93
N ALA A 44 -8.96 15.87 -56.88
CA ALA A 44 -10.03 15.67 -57.84
C ALA A 44 -11.15 16.72 -57.71
N GLN A 45 -11.44 17.21 -56.54
CA GLN A 45 -12.39 18.31 -56.29
C GLN A 45 -11.81 19.66 -56.74
N GLN A 46 -10.54 19.93 -56.51
CA GLN A 46 -9.87 21.15 -56.92
C GLN A 46 -9.80 21.26 -58.49
N GLN A 47 -9.52 20.16 -59.18
CA GLN A 47 -9.51 20.15 -60.66
C GLN A 47 -10.90 20.33 -61.22
N ARG A 48 -11.97 19.84 -60.63
CA ARG A 48 -13.36 20.09 -61.07
C ARG A 48 -13.82 21.53 -60.83
N ALA A 49 -13.40 22.16 -59.74
CA ALA A 49 -13.69 23.55 -59.44
C ALA A 49 -12.98 24.51 -60.38
N ALA A 50 -11.74 24.23 -60.79
CA ALA A 50 -10.98 25.00 -61.75
C ALA A 50 -11.58 24.96 -63.15
N ALA A 51 -12.21 23.85 -63.55
CA ALA A 51 -12.87 23.69 -64.83
C ALA A 51 -14.23 24.44 -64.92
N GLN A 52 -14.78 24.88 -63.81
CA GLN A 52 -16.06 25.61 -63.73
C GLN A 52 -15.91 27.12 -63.51
N GLY A 53 -14.70 27.66 -63.53
CA GLY A 53 -14.43 29.07 -63.31
C GLY A 53 -14.81 29.63 -61.93
N ILE A 54 -15.03 28.77 -60.97
CA ILE A 54 -15.35 29.16 -59.59
C ILE A 54 -14.02 29.31 -58.79
N SER A 55 -13.65 30.58 -58.52
CA SER A 55 -12.55 30.88 -57.62
C SER A 55 -12.97 30.48 -56.21
N VAL A 56 -12.54 29.29 -55.78
CA VAL A 56 -12.66 28.91 -54.37
C VAL A 56 -11.54 29.64 -53.61
N ARG A 57 -11.89 30.78 -53.04
CA ARG A 57 -11.04 31.46 -52.08
C ARG A 57 -11.02 30.58 -50.85
N ALA A 58 -9.86 30.03 -50.50
CA ALA A 58 -9.67 29.32 -49.20
C ALA A 58 -10.14 30.26 -48.09
N PRO A 59 -10.89 29.79 -47.11
CA PRO A 59 -11.28 30.62 -45.99
C PRO A 59 -10.01 31.04 -45.23
N ALA A 60 -9.78 32.36 -45.14
CA ALA A 60 -8.71 32.95 -44.37
C ALA A 60 -9.00 32.85 -42.84
N ASN A 61 -9.15 31.62 -42.35
CA ASN A 61 -9.59 31.38 -40.96
C ASN A 61 -8.63 30.53 -40.12
N GLU A 62 -7.42 30.19 -40.60
CA GLU A 62 -6.45 29.50 -39.76
C GLU A 62 -5.75 30.48 -38.79
N THR A 63 -5.62 31.76 -39.12
CA THR A 63 -5.02 32.77 -38.26
C THR A 63 -5.92 33.28 -37.13
N PHE A 64 -7.26 33.21 -37.28
CA PHE A 64 -8.19 33.68 -36.23
C PHE A 64 -8.30 32.73 -35.01
N LEU A 65 -8.07 31.44 -35.21
CA LEU A 65 -8.08 30.49 -34.10
C LEU A 65 -6.77 30.48 -33.32
N ASP A 66 -5.63 30.70 -33.98
CA ASP A 66 -4.34 30.77 -33.34
C ASP A 66 -4.19 32.05 -32.49
N ASP A 67 -4.66 33.22 -32.94
CA ASP A 67 -4.66 34.45 -32.16
C ASP A 67 -5.63 34.39 -30.97
N ALA A 68 -6.84 33.83 -31.15
CA ALA A 68 -7.80 33.72 -30.06
C ALA A 68 -7.40 32.67 -29.00
N LEU A 69 -6.66 31.64 -29.39
CA LEU A 69 -6.13 30.63 -28.45
C LEU A 69 -4.89 31.10 -27.75
N SER A 70 -4.04 31.94 -28.37
CA SER A 70 -2.86 32.49 -27.72
C SER A 70 -3.19 33.43 -26.57
N ASP A 71 -4.29 34.19 -26.65
CA ASP A 71 -4.78 35.07 -25.62
C ASP A 71 -5.49 34.31 -24.46
N MET A 72 -5.93 33.08 -24.70
CA MET A 72 -6.59 32.25 -23.69
C MET A 72 -5.62 31.32 -22.91
N ILE A 73 -4.42 31.11 -23.43
CA ILE A 73 -3.40 30.32 -22.74
C ILE A 73 -2.57 31.27 -21.85
N PRO A 74 -2.67 31.19 -20.52
CA PRO A 74 -1.83 32.01 -19.66
C PRO A 74 -0.36 31.75 -20.02
N PRO A 75 0.51 32.78 -19.98
CA PRO A 75 1.92 32.63 -20.31
C PRO A 75 2.52 31.51 -19.48
N ARG A 76 2.99 30.44 -20.11
CA ARG A 76 3.67 29.35 -19.44
C ARG A 76 5.01 29.87 -18.97
N VAL A 77 5.20 29.91 -17.66
CA VAL A 77 6.49 30.21 -17.06
C VAL A 77 7.29 28.90 -17.10
N TYR A 78 8.34 28.88 -17.90
CA TYR A 78 9.29 27.78 -17.95
C TYR A 78 10.52 28.17 -17.14
N ASP A 79 11.17 27.19 -16.48
CA ASP A 79 12.47 27.39 -15.83
C ASP A 79 13.61 27.46 -16.87
N ALA A 80 14.85 27.59 -16.39
CA ALA A 80 16.03 27.60 -17.25
C ALA A 80 16.26 26.30 -18.04
N SER A 81 15.64 25.20 -17.64
CA SER A 81 15.67 23.90 -18.32
C SER A 81 14.51 23.71 -19.29
N GLY A 82 13.59 24.68 -19.41
CA GLY A 82 12.40 24.61 -20.23
C GLY A 82 11.27 23.79 -19.61
N LEU A 83 11.30 23.53 -18.30
CA LEU A 83 10.25 22.80 -17.60
C LEU A 83 9.19 23.73 -17.02
N ALA A 84 7.93 23.35 -17.10
CA ALA A 84 6.87 24.01 -16.34
C ALA A 84 7.08 23.79 -14.84
N PRO A 85 6.54 24.66 -13.95
CA PRO A 85 6.80 24.57 -12.49
C PRO A 85 6.46 23.22 -11.87
N ASP A 86 5.39 22.56 -12.34
CA ASP A 86 4.97 21.24 -11.86
C ASP A 86 5.84 20.11 -12.40
N GLU A 87 6.37 20.25 -13.61
CA GLU A 87 7.36 19.34 -14.20
C GLU A 87 8.71 19.47 -13.49
N ALA A 88 9.15 20.69 -13.20
CA ALA A 88 10.39 20.98 -12.47
C ALA A 88 10.36 20.35 -11.07
N VAL A 89 9.25 20.47 -10.35
CA VAL A 89 9.06 19.79 -9.04
C VAL A 89 9.13 18.27 -9.19
N SER A 90 8.50 17.71 -10.21
CA SER A 90 8.48 16.27 -10.45
C SER A 90 9.89 15.73 -10.75
N ALA A 91 10.62 16.41 -11.62
CA ALA A 91 12.02 16.09 -11.95
C ALA A 91 12.93 16.20 -10.72
N PHE A 92 12.81 17.29 -9.95
CA PHE A 92 13.56 17.49 -8.71
C PHE A 92 13.34 16.37 -7.71
N VAL A 93 12.08 15.99 -7.44
CA VAL A 93 11.76 14.91 -6.48
C VAL A 93 12.37 13.60 -6.92
N TYR A 94 12.31 13.29 -8.22
CA TYR A 94 12.92 12.07 -8.75
C TYR A 94 14.45 12.10 -8.62
N GLU A 95 15.11 13.13 -9.09
CA GLU A 95 16.57 13.26 -9.05
C GLU A 95 17.12 13.22 -7.63
N ALA A 96 16.43 13.87 -6.68
CA ALA A 96 16.85 13.91 -5.28
C ALA A 96 16.75 12.55 -4.57
N ASN A 97 15.85 11.65 -5.01
CA ASN A 97 15.51 10.45 -4.26
C ASN A 97 15.74 9.12 -5.00
N ASN A 98 15.93 9.13 -6.32
CA ASN A 98 16.06 7.87 -7.10
C ASN A 98 17.20 6.97 -6.58
N ARG A 99 18.31 7.55 -6.11
CA ARG A 99 19.46 6.82 -5.56
C ARG A 99 19.21 6.22 -4.19
N SER A 100 18.21 6.71 -3.47
CA SER A 100 17.80 6.19 -2.16
C SER A 100 16.91 4.97 -2.26
N VAL A 101 16.29 4.72 -3.44
CA VAL A 101 15.33 3.63 -3.64
C VAL A 101 16.03 2.39 -4.16
N THR A 102 15.77 1.27 -3.49
CA THR A 102 16.35 -0.04 -3.78
C THR A 102 15.30 -0.99 -4.33
N ASN A 103 15.73 -1.98 -5.10
CA ASN A 103 14.94 -3.17 -5.36
C ASN A 103 15.20 -4.20 -4.26
N ILE A 104 14.15 -4.92 -3.86
CA ILE A 104 14.23 -6.05 -2.94
C ILE A 104 13.65 -7.26 -3.65
N ALA A 105 14.52 -8.21 -3.97
CA ALA A 105 14.15 -9.49 -4.53
C ALA A 105 14.25 -10.58 -3.46
N THR A 106 13.20 -11.38 -3.33
CA THR A 106 13.13 -12.47 -2.35
C THR A 106 13.10 -13.81 -3.08
N ARG A 107 13.81 -14.78 -2.53
CA ARG A 107 13.76 -16.16 -3.01
C ARG A 107 13.14 -17.04 -1.94
N PHE A 108 12.15 -17.82 -2.35
CA PHE A 108 11.49 -18.81 -1.51
C PHE A 108 12.07 -20.19 -1.86
N GLY A 109 12.04 -21.11 -0.89
CA GLY A 109 12.48 -22.49 -1.14
C GLY A 109 11.69 -23.11 -2.28
N ALA A 110 12.39 -23.87 -3.12
CA ALA A 110 11.78 -24.58 -4.20
C ALA A 110 10.64 -25.47 -3.68
N ALA A 111 9.43 -25.23 -4.14
CA ALA A 111 8.39 -26.24 -4.01
C ALA A 111 8.89 -27.48 -4.77
N ARG A 112 9.15 -28.59 -4.06
CA ARG A 112 9.50 -29.87 -4.68
C ARG A 112 8.36 -30.32 -5.58
N GLY A 113 8.39 -29.89 -6.82
CA GLY A 113 7.50 -30.34 -7.88
C GLY A 113 8.10 -31.55 -8.59
N LEU A 114 7.25 -32.45 -9.07
CA LEU A 114 7.65 -33.66 -9.83
C LEU A 114 8.41 -33.32 -11.14
N PHE A 115 8.45 -32.06 -11.55
CA PHE A 115 9.01 -31.57 -12.82
C PHE A 115 10.15 -30.53 -12.69
N GLY A 116 10.74 -30.40 -11.52
CA GLY A 116 11.87 -29.49 -11.28
C GLY A 116 11.56 -28.39 -10.27
N ASP A 117 12.62 -27.96 -9.60
CA ASP A 117 12.58 -26.88 -8.62
C ASP A 117 12.53 -25.54 -9.36
N ASN A 118 11.36 -24.94 -9.46
CA ASN A 118 11.22 -23.54 -9.84
C ASN A 118 11.19 -22.69 -8.55
N PRO A 119 12.25 -21.97 -8.20
CA PRO A 119 12.19 -21.05 -7.08
C PRO A 119 11.18 -19.95 -7.41
N THR A 120 10.16 -19.83 -6.60
CA THR A 120 9.27 -18.67 -6.67
C THR A 120 10.04 -17.46 -6.14
N SER A 121 10.11 -16.39 -6.91
CA SER A 121 10.68 -15.11 -6.51
C SER A 121 9.57 -14.07 -6.44
N ASP A 122 9.61 -13.25 -5.43
CA ASP A 122 8.79 -12.04 -5.32
C ASP A 122 9.70 -10.82 -5.31
N SER A 123 9.17 -9.66 -5.65
CA SER A 123 9.94 -8.44 -5.78
C SER A 123 9.14 -7.25 -5.28
N GLY A 124 9.83 -6.39 -4.55
CA GLY A 124 9.32 -5.12 -4.06
C GLY A 124 10.40 -4.05 -4.06
N SER A 125 10.11 -2.96 -3.41
CA SER A 125 11.03 -1.84 -3.21
C SER A 125 11.40 -1.67 -1.75
N GLY A 126 12.46 -0.91 -1.52
CA GLY A 126 12.84 -0.39 -0.22
C GLY A 126 13.49 0.98 -0.38
N PHE A 127 13.82 1.61 0.72
CA PHE A 127 14.61 2.83 0.70
C PHE A 127 15.60 2.91 1.87
N ILE A 128 16.73 3.55 1.61
CA ILE A 128 17.87 3.63 2.51
C ILE A 128 17.57 4.60 3.65
N LEU A 129 17.71 4.14 4.89
CA LEU A 129 17.49 4.93 6.10
C LEU A 129 18.73 5.71 6.54
N ASP A 130 19.90 5.05 6.44
CA ASP A 130 21.17 5.57 6.94
C ASP A 130 22.37 5.06 6.12
N ARG A 131 23.56 5.45 6.53
CA ARG A 131 24.82 4.99 5.94
C ARG A 131 25.39 3.73 6.60
N GLU A 132 24.67 3.13 7.52
CA GLU A 132 25.00 1.84 8.15
C GLU A 132 24.39 0.66 7.40
N GLY A 133 23.59 0.96 6.36
CA GLY A 133 23.01 -0.01 5.45
C GLY A 133 21.60 -0.44 5.83
N HIS A 134 20.92 0.24 6.74
CA HIS A 134 19.53 -0.05 7.06
C HIS A 134 18.61 0.42 5.93
N ILE A 135 17.72 -0.47 5.51
CA ILE A 135 16.74 -0.27 4.44
C ILE A 135 15.37 -0.60 4.98
N LEU A 136 14.43 0.32 4.83
CA LEU A 136 13.03 0.09 5.16
C LEU A 136 12.28 -0.47 3.96
N THR A 137 11.45 -1.46 4.22
CA THR A 137 10.52 -2.06 3.25
C THR A 137 9.24 -2.51 3.96
N ASN A 138 8.27 -3.04 3.22
CA ASN A 138 7.12 -3.69 3.82
C ASN A 138 7.45 -5.11 4.31
N ASN A 139 6.79 -5.53 5.40
CA ASN A 139 6.95 -6.88 5.92
C ASN A 139 6.51 -7.94 4.90
N HIS A 140 5.38 -7.72 4.19
CA HIS A 140 4.89 -8.68 3.22
C HIS A 140 5.85 -8.90 2.04
N VAL A 141 6.75 -7.95 1.73
CA VAL A 141 7.76 -8.10 0.67
C VAL A 141 8.79 -9.16 1.05
N ILE A 142 9.12 -9.28 2.35
CA ILE A 142 10.17 -10.18 2.84
C ILE A 142 9.63 -11.35 3.66
N GLU A 143 8.32 -11.40 3.90
CA GLU A 143 7.68 -12.44 4.68
C GLU A 143 7.95 -13.81 4.05
N SER A 144 8.41 -14.76 4.86
CA SER A 144 8.77 -16.12 4.44
C SER A 144 9.95 -16.23 3.45
N ALA A 145 10.66 -15.13 3.17
CA ALA A 145 11.85 -15.18 2.32
C ALA A 145 12.96 -16.01 2.98
N GLN A 146 13.53 -16.94 2.23
CA GLN A 146 14.74 -17.67 2.66
C GLN A 146 16.00 -16.86 2.37
N ARG A 147 15.94 -15.99 1.38
CA ARG A 147 17.05 -15.14 0.97
C ARG A 147 16.50 -13.80 0.50
N ILE A 148 17.12 -12.72 0.96
CA ILE A 148 16.80 -11.34 0.58
C ILE A 148 17.97 -10.80 -0.21
N LEU A 149 17.72 -10.30 -1.41
CA LEU A 149 18.70 -9.63 -2.27
C LEU A 149 18.27 -8.19 -2.47
N VAL A 150 19.20 -7.27 -2.29
CA VAL A 150 18.96 -5.83 -2.40
C VAL A 150 19.82 -5.27 -3.51
N THR A 151 19.20 -4.65 -4.51
CA THR A 151 19.93 -3.99 -5.60
C THR A 151 19.89 -2.47 -5.42
N LEU A 152 21.06 -1.83 -5.33
CA LEU A 152 21.21 -0.38 -5.21
C LEU A 152 21.07 0.33 -6.56
N TYR A 153 21.18 1.66 -6.53
CA TYR A 153 21.03 2.52 -7.71
C TYR A 153 22.10 2.29 -8.78
N ASP A 154 23.27 1.81 -8.40
CA ASP A 154 24.41 1.51 -9.28
C ASP A 154 24.32 0.11 -9.90
N GLY A 155 23.25 -0.64 -9.60
CA GLY A 155 23.04 -2.01 -10.08
C GLY A 155 23.79 -3.08 -9.26
N GLN A 156 24.52 -2.71 -8.21
CA GLN A 156 25.15 -3.68 -7.33
C GLN A 156 24.14 -4.40 -6.45
N GLU A 157 24.28 -5.71 -6.35
CA GLU A 157 23.41 -6.59 -5.55
C GLU A 157 24.12 -6.99 -4.26
N TYR A 158 23.41 -6.87 -3.16
CA TYR A 158 23.86 -7.22 -1.81
C TYR A 158 22.90 -8.22 -1.17
N GLU A 159 23.46 -9.13 -0.36
CA GLU A 159 22.65 -9.98 0.51
C GLU A 159 22.15 -9.16 1.69
N GLY A 160 20.83 -9.18 1.90
CA GLY A 160 20.14 -8.47 2.98
C GLY A 160 19.92 -9.39 4.18
N GLU A 161 20.22 -8.88 5.37
CA GLU A 161 19.93 -9.52 6.66
C GLU A 161 18.71 -8.86 7.29
N LEU A 162 17.70 -9.63 7.72
CA LEU A 162 16.56 -9.08 8.46
C LEU A 162 17.03 -8.58 9.83
N VAL A 163 16.84 -7.29 10.10
CA VAL A 163 17.14 -6.66 11.39
C VAL A 163 15.94 -6.77 12.33
N GLY A 164 14.76 -6.43 11.83
CA GLY A 164 13.53 -6.49 12.59
C GLY A 164 12.30 -6.31 11.71
N ALA A 165 11.16 -6.77 12.23
CA ALA A 165 9.89 -6.66 11.53
C ALA A 165 8.72 -6.36 12.47
N ASP A 166 7.77 -5.62 11.94
CA ASP A 166 6.44 -5.41 12.53
C ASP A 166 5.36 -5.86 11.53
N PRO A 167 4.94 -7.12 11.61
CA PRO A 167 3.91 -7.64 10.72
C PRO A 167 2.58 -6.90 10.84
N ILE A 168 2.24 -6.32 11.99
CA ILE A 168 0.95 -5.64 12.20
C ILE A 168 0.88 -4.35 11.41
N ASN A 169 1.94 -3.55 11.43
CA ASN A 169 2.03 -2.31 10.66
C ASN A 169 2.68 -2.50 9.27
N ASP A 170 2.96 -3.74 8.87
CA ASP A 170 3.54 -4.10 7.57
C ASP A 170 4.88 -3.41 7.29
N MET A 171 5.79 -3.42 8.27
CA MET A 171 7.12 -2.82 8.17
C MET A 171 8.21 -3.85 8.45
N ALA A 172 9.35 -3.72 7.77
CA ALA A 172 10.56 -4.48 8.04
C ALA A 172 11.80 -3.66 7.73
N VAL A 173 12.83 -3.85 8.54
CA VAL A 173 14.16 -3.28 8.35
C VAL A 173 15.10 -4.40 7.94
N VAL A 174 15.75 -4.22 6.80
CA VAL A 174 16.80 -5.10 6.26
C VAL A 174 18.11 -4.35 6.31
N ARG A 175 19.22 -5.03 6.58
CA ARG A 175 20.55 -4.46 6.57
C ARG A 175 21.40 -5.09 5.49
N ILE A 176 22.16 -4.24 4.77
CA ILE A 176 23.18 -4.66 3.79
C ILE A 176 24.57 -4.18 4.20
N LYS A 177 25.59 -4.87 3.73
CA LYS A 177 27.00 -4.50 3.93
C LYS A 177 27.53 -3.83 2.66
N ALA A 178 27.18 -2.55 2.47
CA ALA A 178 27.65 -1.72 1.36
C ALA A 178 28.60 -0.62 1.85
N ALA A 179 29.40 -0.07 0.95
CA ALA A 179 30.23 1.11 1.27
C ALA A 179 29.34 2.32 1.58
N PRO A 180 29.64 3.13 2.62
CA PRO A 180 28.79 4.27 3.02
C PRO A 180 28.55 5.29 1.91
N GLU A 181 29.46 5.39 0.93
CA GLU A 181 29.37 6.29 -0.22
C GLU A 181 28.32 5.86 -1.24
N ALA A 182 28.01 4.55 -1.28
CA ALA A 182 26.95 3.99 -2.11
C ALA A 182 25.57 4.17 -1.50
N LEU A 183 25.49 4.50 -0.20
CA LEU A 183 24.28 4.63 0.55
C LEU A 183 23.81 6.10 0.60
N VAL A 184 22.68 6.39 -0.02
CA VAL A 184 22.06 7.74 -0.04
C VAL A 184 20.79 7.70 0.80
N PRO A 185 20.82 8.15 2.07
CA PRO A 185 19.65 8.11 2.93
C PRO A 185 18.56 9.10 2.49
N VAL A 186 17.31 8.73 2.73
CA VAL A 186 16.15 9.63 2.56
C VAL A 186 16.08 10.67 3.69
N ARG A 187 15.25 11.70 3.47
CA ARG A 187 14.84 12.66 4.51
C ARG A 187 13.37 12.46 4.82
N PHE A 188 13.01 12.47 6.11
CA PHE A 188 11.64 12.34 6.56
C PHE A 188 10.99 13.70 6.81
N ALA A 189 9.71 13.83 6.48
CA ALA A 189 8.85 14.93 6.86
C ALA A 189 7.91 14.52 8.00
N ASP A 190 7.39 15.51 8.71
CA ASP A 190 6.28 15.31 9.65
C ASP A 190 4.97 15.07 8.90
N SER A 191 4.39 13.89 9.09
CA SER A 191 3.12 13.50 8.47
C SER A 191 1.86 13.93 9.25
N SER A 192 2.00 14.66 10.37
CA SER A 192 0.85 15.14 11.16
C SER A 192 0.06 16.28 10.48
N ASN A 193 0.73 17.03 9.61
CA ASN A 193 0.17 18.21 8.93
C ASN A 193 -0.27 17.96 7.49
N LEU A 194 -0.40 16.71 7.09
CA LEU A 194 -0.86 16.35 5.75
C LEU A 194 -2.29 16.80 5.51
N LYS A 195 -2.59 17.17 4.26
CA LYS A 195 -3.93 17.62 3.85
C LYS A 195 -4.34 16.89 2.56
N VAL A 196 -5.62 16.57 2.45
CA VAL A 196 -6.21 16.09 1.20
C VAL A 196 -5.97 17.13 0.10
N GLY A 197 -5.57 16.66 -1.09
CA GLY A 197 -5.21 17.50 -2.23
C GLY A 197 -3.71 17.82 -2.32
N MET A 198 -2.88 17.55 -1.30
CA MET A 198 -1.42 17.69 -1.42
C MET A 198 -0.89 16.71 -2.46
N LYS A 199 0.01 17.22 -3.34
CA LYS A 199 0.70 16.42 -4.36
C LYS A 199 1.66 15.43 -3.71
N VAL A 200 1.69 14.21 -4.24
CA VAL A 200 2.55 13.13 -3.76
C VAL A 200 3.22 12.42 -4.92
N PHE A 201 4.37 11.82 -4.62
CA PHE A 201 5.20 11.07 -5.55
C PHE A 201 5.56 9.72 -4.93
N ALA A 202 5.21 8.64 -5.62
CA ALA A 202 5.59 7.30 -5.21
C ALA A 202 6.73 6.82 -6.12
N ILE A 203 7.86 6.45 -5.53
CA ILE A 203 8.99 5.88 -6.26
C ILE A 203 9.13 4.41 -5.89
N GLY A 204 9.39 3.57 -6.90
CA GLY A 204 9.68 2.15 -6.72
C GLY A 204 10.71 1.66 -7.73
N ASN A 205 11.23 0.46 -7.49
CA ASN A 205 12.13 -0.26 -8.38
C ASN A 205 11.67 -1.72 -8.54
N PRO A 206 10.57 -1.94 -9.27
CA PRO A 206 9.91 -3.25 -9.33
C PRO A 206 10.77 -4.39 -9.93
N PHE A 207 11.72 -4.04 -10.81
CA PHE A 207 12.46 -5.04 -11.57
C PHE A 207 13.98 -4.98 -11.36
N GLY A 208 14.46 -4.13 -10.44
CA GLY A 208 15.90 -3.94 -10.21
C GLY A 208 16.64 -3.23 -11.36
N LEU A 209 15.92 -2.74 -12.36
CA LEU A 209 16.47 -2.05 -13.53
C LEU A 209 16.41 -0.53 -13.33
N GLU A 210 15.29 0.08 -13.73
CA GLU A 210 15.07 1.51 -13.60
C GLU A 210 14.01 1.81 -12.54
N ARG A 211 14.19 2.93 -11.82
CA ARG A 211 13.20 3.40 -10.85
C ARG A 211 12.05 4.01 -11.61
N THR A 212 10.87 3.69 -11.17
CA THR A 212 9.63 4.27 -11.69
C THR A 212 9.07 5.26 -10.68
N MET A 213 8.56 6.37 -11.15
CA MET A 213 7.85 7.34 -10.33
C MET A 213 6.43 7.48 -10.82
N THR A 214 5.48 7.47 -9.90
CA THR A 214 4.10 7.85 -10.16
C THR A 214 3.73 9.06 -9.32
N THR A 215 2.85 9.91 -9.82
CA THR A 215 2.39 11.11 -9.13
C THR A 215 0.88 11.08 -8.95
N GLY A 216 0.42 11.71 -7.88
CA GLY A 216 -0.98 11.86 -7.54
C GLY A 216 -1.16 12.85 -6.42
N ILE A 217 -2.27 12.72 -5.69
CA ILE A 217 -2.58 13.53 -4.53
C ILE A 217 -2.99 12.66 -3.34
N ILE A 218 -2.96 13.23 -2.15
CA ILE A 218 -3.61 12.65 -0.98
C ILE A 218 -5.12 12.72 -1.19
N SER A 219 -5.76 11.56 -1.26
CA SER A 219 -7.21 11.45 -1.49
C SER A 219 -8.00 11.38 -0.18
N SER A 220 -7.41 10.80 0.88
CA SER A 220 -8.01 10.72 2.21
C SER A 220 -6.94 10.44 3.26
N LEU A 221 -7.25 10.79 4.51
CA LEU A 221 -6.42 10.52 5.68
C LEU A 221 -7.21 9.66 6.68
N ASP A 222 -6.51 9.02 7.63
CA ASP A 222 -7.08 8.22 8.72
C ASP A 222 -7.97 7.05 8.26
N ARG A 223 -7.61 6.40 7.15
CA ARG A 223 -8.25 5.16 6.71
C ARG A 223 -7.69 3.97 7.47
N THR A 224 -8.56 3.01 7.78
CA THR A 224 -8.15 1.68 8.25
C THR A 224 -8.15 0.73 7.06
N LEU A 225 -7.00 0.13 6.78
CA LEU A 225 -6.80 -0.83 5.70
C LEU A 225 -6.86 -2.25 6.27
N PRO A 226 -7.94 -3.03 6.03
CA PRO A 226 -7.97 -4.44 6.38
C PRO A 226 -7.02 -5.22 5.47
N VAL A 227 -6.04 -5.90 6.05
CA VAL A 227 -5.07 -6.75 5.33
C VAL A 227 -5.49 -8.21 5.34
N THR A 228 -5.96 -8.70 6.49
CA THR A 228 -6.57 -10.03 6.67
C THR A 228 -7.80 -9.91 7.57
N GLN A 229 -8.51 -11.04 7.80
CA GLN A 229 -9.64 -11.04 8.76
C GLN A 229 -9.24 -10.64 10.18
N ALA A 230 -7.98 -10.87 10.56
CA ALA A 230 -7.44 -10.57 11.89
C ALA A 230 -6.47 -9.38 11.93
N ARG A 231 -6.20 -8.73 10.77
CA ARG A 231 -5.16 -7.71 10.67
C ARG A 231 -5.63 -6.51 9.88
N SER A 232 -5.46 -5.32 10.45
CA SER A 232 -5.71 -4.03 9.79
C SER A 232 -4.58 -3.06 10.08
N ILE A 233 -4.13 -2.33 9.07
CA ILE A 233 -3.22 -1.19 9.23
C ILE A 233 -4.07 0.05 9.40
N LYS A 234 -3.81 0.83 10.45
CA LYS A 234 -4.61 2.01 10.82
C LYS A 234 -3.98 3.29 10.32
N SER A 235 -4.81 4.33 10.23
CA SER A 235 -4.38 5.70 9.91
C SER A 235 -3.52 5.78 8.65
N VAL A 236 -3.83 4.96 7.62
CA VAL A 236 -3.10 5.01 6.35
C VAL A 236 -3.47 6.23 5.53
N ILE A 237 -2.52 6.72 4.76
CA ILE A 237 -2.70 7.77 3.76
C ILE A 237 -3.26 7.11 2.50
N GLN A 238 -4.46 7.53 2.06
CA GLN A 238 -5.01 7.12 0.77
C GLN A 238 -4.56 8.09 -0.31
N ILE A 239 -4.11 7.56 -1.44
CA ILE A 239 -3.61 8.31 -2.59
C ILE A 239 -4.22 7.79 -3.89
N ASP A 240 -4.21 8.61 -4.93
CA ASP A 240 -4.57 8.23 -6.30
C ASP A 240 -3.34 8.01 -7.21
N ALA A 241 -2.13 8.25 -6.71
CA ALA A 241 -0.91 7.84 -7.39
C ALA A 241 -0.94 6.34 -7.69
N ALA A 242 -0.50 5.94 -8.88
CA ALA A 242 -0.54 4.55 -9.29
C ALA A 242 0.43 3.70 -8.46
N ILE A 243 -0.11 2.89 -7.55
CA ILE A 243 0.64 1.86 -6.84
C ILE A 243 0.38 0.52 -7.53
N ASN A 244 1.45 -0.13 -7.94
CA ASN A 244 1.43 -1.45 -8.58
C ASN A 244 2.39 -2.39 -7.83
N PRO A 245 2.29 -3.71 -8.03
CA PRO A 245 3.30 -4.65 -7.54
C PRO A 245 4.71 -4.19 -7.92
N GLY A 246 5.59 -4.10 -6.92
CA GLY A 246 6.95 -3.59 -7.04
C GLY A 246 7.15 -2.14 -6.53
N ASN A 247 6.11 -1.30 -6.42
CA ASN A 247 6.23 -0.02 -5.71
C ASN A 247 6.04 -0.17 -4.20
N SER A 248 5.46 -1.29 -3.73
CA SER A 248 5.34 -1.60 -2.30
C SER A 248 6.70 -1.62 -1.63
N GLY A 249 6.81 -0.98 -0.47
CA GLY A 249 8.07 -0.79 0.25
C GLY A 249 8.88 0.42 -0.19
N GLY A 250 8.56 1.05 -1.32
CA GLY A 250 9.16 2.30 -1.76
C GLY A 250 8.60 3.52 -1.01
N PRO A 251 9.30 4.66 -1.05
CA PRO A 251 8.88 5.89 -0.37
C PRO A 251 7.70 6.56 -1.06
N LEU A 252 6.80 7.13 -0.25
CA LEU A 252 5.87 8.18 -0.65
C LEU A 252 6.47 9.53 -0.25
N LEU A 253 6.61 10.44 -1.21
CA LEU A 253 7.31 11.71 -1.06
C LEU A 253 6.35 12.90 -1.23
N ASN A 254 6.66 14.01 -0.55
CA ASN A 254 6.04 15.30 -0.79
C ASN A 254 6.77 16.08 -1.91
N SER A 255 6.32 17.28 -2.23
CA SER A 255 6.91 18.14 -3.26
C SER A 255 8.32 18.70 -2.90
N HIS A 256 8.78 18.49 -1.66
CA HIS A 256 10.14 18.83 -1.22
C HIS A 256 11.10 17.64 -1.33
N GLY A 257 10.62 16.46 -1.82
CA GLY A 257 11.40 15.23 -1.88
C GLY A 257 11.62 14.59 -0.50
N GLU A 258 10.74 14.85 0.46
CA GLU A 258 10.82 14.26 1.80
C GLU A 258 9.81 13.15 1.96
N VAL A 259 10.17 12.10 2.68
CA VAL A 259 9.31 10.92 2.92
C VAL A 259 8.17 11.28 3.88
N ILE A 260 6.95 11.16 3.40
CA ILE A 260 5.72 11.31 4.18
C ILE A 260 5.08 9.96 4.51
N GLY A 261 5.60 8.87 3.92
CA GLY A 261 5.14 7.51 4.20
C GLY A 261 5.86 6.46 3.38
N ILE A 262 5.49 5.20 3.58
CA ILE A 262 5.92 4.05 2.79
C ILE A 262 4.72 3.47 2.03
N ASN A 263 4.87 3.29 0.71
CA ASN A 263 3.84 2.69 -0.13
C ASN A 263 3.59 1.24 0.30
N THR A 264 2.33 0.84 0.42
CA THR A 264 1.99 -0.52 0.84
C THR A 264 0.98 -1.17 -0.12
N ALA A 265 -0.26 -1.35 0.27
CA ALA A 265 -1.23 -2.13 -0.48
C ALA A 265 -2.00 -1.29 -1.50
N ILE A 266 -2.64 -2.00 -2.42
CA ILE A 266 -3.70 -1.50 -3.29
C ILE A 266 -5.04 -2.09 -2.87
N ALA A 267 -6.10 -1.27 -2.84
CA ALA A 267 -7.47 -1.78 -2.68
C ALA A 267 -7.96 -2.36 -4.02
N SER A 268 -7.49 -3.54 -4.37
CA SER A 268 -7.87 -4.20 -5.61
C SER A 268 -8.19 -5.67 -5.40
N LYS A 269 -9.34 -6.11 -5.91
CA LYS A 269 -9.71 -7.54 -5.95
C LYS A 269 -8.93 -8.32 -7.02
N THR A 270 -8.35 -7.63 -7.99
CA THR A 270 -7.65 -8.22 -9.14
C THR A 270 -6.13 -8.06 -9.06
N GLY A 271 -5.60 -7.39 -8.01
CA GLY A 271 -4.16 -7.07 -7.91
C GLY A 271 -3.70 -5.93 -8.82
N GLN A 272 -4.58 -5.34 -9.61
CA GLN A 272 -4.27 -4.20 -10.49
C GLN A 272 -4.68 -2.88 -9.82
N ASN A 273 -3.98 -1.79 -10.16
CA ASN A 273 -4.30 -0.45 -9.67
C ASN A 273 -5.73 -0.05 -10.08
N SER A 274 -6.55 0.29 -9.10
CA SER A 274 -7.92 0.79 -9.26
C SER A 274 -8.04 2.30 -9.05
N GLY A 275 -6.93 3.06 -9.03
CA GLY A 275 -6.90 4.47 -8.65
C GLY A 275 -6.94 4.69 -7.12
N ILE A 276 -6.72 3.62 -6.35
CA ILE A 276 -6.68 3.69 -4.88
C ILE A 276 -5.41 3.01 -4.39
N GLY A 277 -4.46 3.81 -3.91
CA GLY A 277 -3.25 3.36 -3.25
C GLY A 277 -3.26 3.74 -1.76
N PHE A 278 -2.42 3.07 -0.99
CA PHE A 278 -2.24 3.37 0.44
C PHE A 278 -0.77 3.48 0.80
N ALA A 279 -0.49 4.33 1.78
CA ALA A 279 0.83 4.44 2.37
C ALA A 279 0.73 4.53 3.91
N ILE A 280 1.72 3.98 4.59
CA ILE A 280 1.87 4.05 6.04
C ILE A 280 2.58 5.37 6.37
N PRO A 281 2.03 6.22 7.28
CA PRO A 281 2.56 7.55 7.53
C PRO A 281 3.96 7.58 8.15
N ALA A 282 4.75 8.60 7.80
CA ALA A 282 6.13 8.78 8.27
C ALA A 282 6.25 8.86 9.81
N ASN A 283 5.29 9.46 10.50
CA ASN A 283 5.32 9.54 11.97
C ASN A 283 5.19 8.16 12.62
N LEU A 284 4.48 7.22 11.98
CA LEU A 284 4.44 5.84 12.44
C LEU A 284 5.80 5.15 12.18
N LEU A 285 6.42 5.40 11.03
CA LEU A 285 7.76 4.88 10.72
C LEU A 285 8.77 5.39 11.74
N ALA A 286 8.78 6.69 12.05
CA ALA A 286 9.68 7.30 13.03
C ALA A 286 9.56 6.71 14.45
N ARG A 287 8.39 6.17 14.79
CA ARG A 287 8.16 5.50 16.06
C ARG A 287 8.61 4.04 16.05
N VAL A 288 8.33 3.32 14.96
CA VAL A 288 8.52 1.86 14.88
C VAL A 288 9.95 1.50 14.48
N VAL A 289 10.53 2.19 13.49
CA VAL A 289 11.84 1.84 12.92
C VAL A 289 12.98 1.75 13.95
N PRO A 290 13.14 2.72 14.90
CA PRO A 290 14.19 2.63 15.90
C PRO A 290 14.09 1.34 16.75
N GLU A 291 12.88 0.94 17.13
CA GLU A 291 12.68 -0.29 17.91
C GLU A 291 12.95 -1.56 17.09
N LEU A 292 12.64 -1.54 15.78
CA LEU A 292 13.03 -2.64 14.90
C LEU A 292 14.54 -2.78 14.81
N ILE A 293 15.28 -1.67 14.74
CA ILE A 293 16.74 -1.67 14.70
C ILE A 293 17.34 -2.14 16.04
N GLU A 294 16.81 -1.66 17.15
CA GLU A 294 17.37 -1.94 18.49
C GLU A 294 16.95 -3.30 19.05
N HIS A 295 15.68 -3.67 18.83
CA HIS A 295 15.07 -4.84 19.51
C HIS A 295 14.61 -5.95 18.56
N GLY A 296 14.72 -5.74 17.24
CA GLY A 296 14.24 -6.69 16.23
C GLY A 296 12.72 -6.75 16.08
N ARG A 297 11.97 -6.01 16.91
CA ARG A 297 10.51 -5.99 16.90
C ARG A 297 9.97 -4.70 17.51
N PHE A 298 8.76 -4.32 17.15
CA PHE A 298 8.05 -3.23 17.83
C PHE A 298 7.39 -3.75 19.13
N ILE A 299 7.72 -3.12 20.25
CA ILE A 299 7.22 -3.49 21.57
C ILE A 299 5.93 -2.73 21.84
N ARG A 300 4.79 -3.42 21.73
CA ARG A 300 3.48 -2.84 22.01
C ARG A 300 3.17 -2.91 23.49
N PRO A 301 2.63 -1.82 24.06
CA PRO A 301 2.19 -1.84 25.44
C PRO A 301 0.96 -2.76 25.59
N GLU A 302 1.03 -3.67 26.55
CA GLU A 302 -0.09 -4.52 26.93
C GLU A 302 -1.00 -3.76 27.89
N PHE A 303 -2.28 -3.69 27.57
CA PHE A 303 -3.30 -3.04 28.40
C PHE A 303 -4.30 -4.05 29.01
N GLY A 304 -4.35 -5.28 28.51
CA GLY A 304 -5.13 -6.37 29.09
C GLY A 304 -6.64 -6.30 28.82
N ILE A 305 -7.06 -5.66 27.72
CA ILE A 305 -8.42 -5.76 27.17
C ILE A 305 -8.31 -6.50 25.85
N ASP A 306 -8.84 -7.72 25.79
CA ASP A 306 -8.68 -8.59 24.61
C ASP A 306 -9.74 -8.32 23.56
N GLU A 307 -10.98 -8.04 23.98
CA GLU A 307 -12.10 -7.80 23.07
C GLU A 307 -12.97 -6.65 23.57
N VAL A 308 -13.45 -5.85 22.62
CA VAL A 308 -14.45 -4.79 22.84
C VAL A 308 -15.56 -4.85 21.81
N ALA A 309 -16.80 -4.56 22.23
CA ALA A 309 -17.94 -4.38 21.35
C ALA A 309 -18.29 -2.89 21.22
N ARG A 310 -18.51 -2.44 19.99
CA ARG A 310 -18.95 -1.07 19.74
C ARG A 310 -20.41 -0.89 20.15
N THR A 311 -20.69 0.15 20.94
CA THR A 311 -22.03 0.58 21.35
C THR A 311 -22.24 2.06 20.97
N GLU A 312 -23.44 2.58 21.16
CA GLU A 312 -23.72 4.01 20.95
C GLU A 312 -22.96 4.90 21.95
N ALA A 313 -22.74 4.39 23.16
CA ALA A 313 -22.05 5.12 24.22
C ALA A 313 -20.52 5.06 24.12
N GLY A 314 -19.95 4.03 23.46
CA GLY A 314 -18.51 3.80 23.38
C GLY A 314 -18.17 2.34 23.14
N LEU A 315 -17.03 1.88 23.69
CA LEU A 315 -16.52 0.52 23.53
C LEU A 315 -16.77 -0.30 24.79
N ARG A 316 -17.78 -1.19 24.77
CA ARG A 316 -18.02 -2.10 25.88
C ARG A 316 -16.94 -3.17 25.93
N ILE A 317 -16.38 -3.38 27.10
CA ILE A 317 -15.41 -4.45 27.32
C ILE A 317 -16.12 -5.80 27.25
N GLU A 318 -15.67 -6.69 26.38
CA GLU A 318 -16.19 -8.06 26.24
C GLU A 318 -15.29 -9.09 26.92
N THR A 319 -13.98 -8.89 26.89
CA THR A 319 -13.01 -9.82 27.47
C THR A 319 -11.83 -9.06 28.05
N LEU A 320 -11.46 -9.42 29.28
CA LEU A 320 -10.25 -8.95 29.95
C LEU A 320 -9.27 -10.10 30.12
N ALA A 321 -7.99 -9.81 29.90
CA ALA A 321 -6.93 -10.73 30.23
C ALA A 321 -6.91 -11.01 31.74
N VAL A 322 -6.88 -12.28 32.12
CA VAL A 322 -6.78 -12.67 33.53
C VAL A 322 -5.47 -12.12 34.07
N ASP A 323 -5.55 -11.43 35.23
CA ASP A 323 -4.40 -10.75 35.87
C ASP A 323 -3.70 -9.70 34.98
N GLY A 324 -4.35 -9.28 33.88
CA GLY A 324 -3.87 -8.22 33.00
C GLY A 324 -3.90 -6.84 33.66
N PRO A 325 -3.23 -5.83 33.06
CA PRO A 325 -3.22 -4.47 33.58
C PRO A 325 -4.62 -3.87 33.80
N ALA A 326 -5.54 -4.05 32.86
CA ALA A 326 -6.92 -3.55 32.96
C ALA A 326 -7.69 -4.18 34.15
N ALA A 327 -7.57 -5.50 34.32
CA ALA A 327 -8.20 -6.20 35.44
C ALA A 327 -7.64 -5.73 36.78
N LYS A 328 -6.30 -5.58 36.88
CA LYS A 328 -5.62 -5.07 38.08
C LYS A 328 -5.99 -3.62 38.41
N ALA A 329 -6.23 -2.82 37.39
CA ALA A 329 -6.70 -1.44 37.56
C ALA A 329 -8.18 -1.35 37.97
N GLY A 330 -8.91 -2.47 38.00
CA GLY A 330 -10.32 -2.54 38.39
C GLY A 330 -11.30 -2.23 37.28
N LEU A 331 -10.90 -2.36 36.02
CA LEU A 331 -11.85 -2.36 34.90
C LEU A 331 -12.68 -3.65 34.94
N ARG A 332 -13.95 -3.55 34.49
CA ARG A 332 -14.93 -4.64 34.57
C ARG A 332 -15.28 -5.14 33.18
N GLY A 333 -15.11 -6.43 32.95
CA GLY A 333 -15.73 -7.15 31.85
C GLY A 333 -17.11 -7.70 32.22
N PRO A 334 -17.76 -8.48 31.36
CA PRO A 334 -18.98 -9.20 31.64
C PRO A 334 -18.82 -10.15 32.82
N GLU A 335 -19.86 -10.26 33.66
CA GLU A 335 -19.88 -11.24 34.75
C GLU A 335 -20.28 -12.60 34.17
N ILE A 336 -19.41 -13.60 34.32
CA ILE A 336 -19.66 -14.95 33.86
C ILE A 336 -20.30 -15.76 34.97
N ARG A 337 -21.60 -16.10 34.81
CA ARG A 337 -22.35 -16.97 35.73
C ARG A 337 -22.40 -18.39 35.19
N ARG A 338 -21.84 -19.32 35.95
CA ARG A 338 -21.89 -20.75 35.64
C ARG A 338 -23.01 -21.41 36.43
N THR A 339 -24.05 -21.88 35.76
CA THR A 339 -25.14 -22.61 36.39
C THR A 339 -25.11 -24.06 35.91
N ARG A 340 -24.96 -24.99 36.87
CA ARG A 340 -24.99 -26.42 36.58
C ARG A 340 -26.43 -26.97 36.68
N ARG A 341 -26.94 -27.57 35.62
CA ARG A 341 -28.19 -28.30 35.61
C ARG A 341 -27.90 -29.77 35.20
N GLY A 342 -27.87 -30.67 36.22
CA GLY A 342 -27.46 -32.04 36.01
C GLY A 342 -25.99 -32.18 35.61
N PHE A 343 -25.72 -32.79 34.45
CA PHE A 343 -24.38 -32.98 33.90
C PHE A 343 -23.96 -31.85 32.96
N VAL A 344 -24.82 -30.86 32.68
CA VAL A 344 -24.56 -29.77 31.75
C VAL A 344 -24.28 -28.47 32.52
N THR A 345 -23.18 -27.80 32.22
CA THR A 345 -22.86 -26.48 32.74
C THR A 345 -23.24 -25.45 31.71
N PHE A 346 -24.11 -24.52 32.07
CA PHE A 346 -24.51 -23.39 31.28
C PHE A 346 -23.69 -22.16 31.71
N GLU A 347 -23.03 -21.49 30.79
CA GLU A 347 -22.41 -20.20 31.02
C GLU A 347 -23.33 -19.10 30.50
N THR A 348 -23.68 -18.16 31.36
CA THR A 348 -24.45 -16.96 31.02
C THR A 348 -23.53 -15.75 31.25
N ARG A 349 -23.35 -14.94 30.21
CA ARG A 349 -22.61 -13.69 30.29
C ARG A 349 -23.56 -12.55 30.63
N ASP A 350 -23.36 -11.90 31.75
CA ASP A 350 -24.06 -10.69 32.14
C ASP A 350 -23.23 -9.46 31.71
N ILE A 351 -23.63 -8.88 30.57
CA ILE A 351 -22.94 -7.71 29.97
C ILE A 351 -23.35 -6.39 30.60
N THR A 352 -24.38 -6.39 31.49
CA THR A 352 -24.93 -5.14 32.06
C THR A 352 -23.97 -4.45 33.02
N ARG A 353 -23.04 -5.20 33.59
CA ARG A 353 -22.00 -4.71 34.51
C ARG A 353 -20.65 -4.42 33.87
N ALA A 354 -20.51 -4.72 32.58
CA ALA A 354 -19.28 -4.43 31.85
C ALA A 354 -19.12 -2.92 31.65
N ASP A 355 -17.89 -2.44 31.83
CA ASP A 355 -17.54 -1.06 31.57
C ASP A 355 -17.64 -0.74 30.08
N VAL A 356 -18.06 0.49 29.77
CA VAL A 356 -18.02 1.03 28.40
C VAL A 356 -16.98 2.12 28.35
N ILE A 357 -15.88 1.90 27.62
CA ILE A 357 -14.84 2.90 27.41
C ILE A 357 -15.39 4.04 26.59
N VAL A 358 -15.25 5.26 27.07
CA VAL A 358 -15.71 6.48 26.41
C VAL A 358 -14.57 7.44 26.09
N GLY A 359 -13.37 7.23 26.69
CA GLY A 359 -12.19 8.06 26.45
C GLY A 359 -10.91 7.44 26.98
N VAL A 360 -9.78 7.99 26.55
CA VAL A 360 -8.43 7.72 27.06
C VAL A 360 -7.69 9.04 27.18
N ASN A 361 -7.11 9.31 28.34
CA ASN A 361 -6.36 10.54 28.66
C ASN A 361 -7.17 11.82 28.35
N GLY A 362 -8.49 11.81 28.60
CA GLY A 362 -9.38 12.93 28.33
C GLY A 362 -9.79 13.05 26.83
N LYS A 363 -9.28 12.20 25.97
CA LYS A 363 -9.61 12.14 24.56
C LYS A 363 -10.79 11.20 24.33
N LYS A 364 -11.88 11.69 23.75
CA LYS A 364 -13.05 10.87 23.43
C LYS A 364 -12.67 9.77 22.45
N THR A 365 -13.02 8.52 22.78
CA THR A 365 -12.63 7.33 22.03
C THR A 365 -13.83 6.43 21.85
N LEU A 366 -14.44 6.44 20.66
CA LEU A 366 -15.67 5.70 20.35
C LEU A 366 -15.46 4.53 19.38
N LYS A 367 -14.26 4.43 18.82
CA LYS A 367 -13.90 3.35 17.89
C LYS A 367 -12.69 2.56 18.41
N PRO A 368 -12.64 1.24 18.16
CA PRO A 368 -11.51 0.41 18.55
C PRO A 368 -10.16 0.96 18.06
N ASP A 369 -10.14 1.48 16.81
CA ASP A 369 -8.92 2.00 16.21
C ASP A 369 -8.41 3.26 16.91
N GLU A 370 -9.31 4.16 17.32
CA GLU A 370 -8.98 5.36 18.09
C GLU A 370 -8.40 4.96 19.46
N PHE A 371 -9.03 3.99 20.15
CA PHE A 371 -8.57 3.46 21.42
C PHE A 371 -7.17 2.85 21.31
N LEU A 372 -6.97 1.95 20.36
CA LEU A 372 -5.69 1.28 20.16
C LEU A 372 -4.59 2.28 19.75
N SER A 373 -4.89 3.26 18.90
CA SER A 373 -3.93 4.29 18.49
C SER A 373 -3.47 5.13 19.69
N GLU A 374 -4.39 5.48 20.59
CA GLU A 374 -4.04 6.24 21.79
C GLU A 374 -3.18 5.38 22.74
N VAL A 375 -3.55 4.13 22.99
CA VAL A 375 -2.76 3.22 23.84
C VAL A 375 -1.38 2.95 23.26
N GLU A 376 -1.28 2.66 21.98
CA GLU A 376 -0.01 2.39 21.27
C GLU A 376 0.89 3.63 21.14
N SER A 377 0.38 4.84 21.41
CA SER A 377 1.20 6.06 21.49
C SER A 377 2.07 6.12 22.75
N HIS A 378 1.84 5.22 23.69
CA HIS A 378 2.54 5.11 24.97
C HIS A 378 3.50 3.91 24.97
N ARG A 379 4.36 3.84 26.01
CA ARG A 379 5.35 2.76 26.21
C ARG A 379 4.94 1.85 27.35
N PRO A 380 5.43 0.60 27.40
CA PRO A 380 5.36 -0.22 28.60
C PRO A 380 5.87 0.54 29.83
N GLY A 381 5.12 0.51 30.93
CA GLY A 381 5.39 1.26 32.15
C GLY A 381 4.69 2.60 32.26
N ASP A 382 4.17 3.16 31.16
CA ASP A 382 3.42 4.42 31.21
C ASP A 382 2.07 4.26 31.91
N LYS A 383 1.62 5.34 32.54
CA LYS A 383 0.29 5.43 33.14
C LYS A 383 -0.66 6.14 32.22
N ILE A 384 -1.77 5.51 31.90
CA ILE A 384 -2.86 6.11 31.14
C ILE A 384 -4.13 6.15 31.98
N SER A 385 -5.00 7.12 31.65
CA SER A 385 -6.34 7.25 32.25
C SER A 385 -7.36 6.70 31.26
N ILE A 386 -8.14 5.71 31.65
CA ILE A 386 -9.26 5.20 30.85
C ILE A 386 -10.56 5.70 31.44
N GLU A 387 -11.30 6.52 30.70
CA GLU A 387 -12.62 6.99 31.07
C GLU A 387 -13.67 5.94 30.67
N VAL A 388 -14.41 5.42 31.65
CA VAL A 388 -15.44 4.41 31.41
C VAL A 388 -16.79 4.87 31.96
N LEU A 389 -17.85 4.53 31.22
CA LEU A 389 -19.21 4.60 31.72
C LEU A 389 -19.49 3.32 32.53
N ARG A 390 -19.70 3.48 33.84
CA ARG A 390 -19.99 2.43 34.82
C ARG A 390 -21.19 2.81 35.65
N ASP A 391 -22.20 1.97 35.73
CA ASP A 391 -23.41 2.17 36.53
C ASP A 391 -24.08 3.55 36.27
N GLY A 392 -24.03 4.03 35.03
CA GLY A 392 -24.59 5.32 34.59
C GLY A 392 -23.72 6.55 34.85
N ALA A 393 -22.53 6.40 35.43
CA ALA A 393 -21.59 7.49 35.69
C ALA A 393 -20.28 7.28 34.93
N VAL A 394 -19.68 8.38 34.45
CA VAL A 394 -18.34 8.34 33.86
C VAL A 394 -17.30 8.43 34.97
N ILE A 395 -16.44 7.44 35.05
CA ILE A 395 -15.33 7.38 36.02
C ILE A 395 -14.00 7.23 35.26
N SER A 396 -12.93 7.72 35.88
CA SER A 396 -11.56 7.58 35.37
C SER A 396 -10.84 6.46 36.13
N VAL A 397 -10.27 5.52 35.41
CA VAL A 397 -9.48 4.40 35.95
C VAL A 397 -8.04 4.55 35.46
N GLN A 398 -7.11 4.63 36.42
CA GLN A 398 -5.69 4.70 36.10
C GLN A 398 -5.16 3.30 35.83
N LEU A 399 -4.50 3.12 34.69
CA LEU A 399 -3.94 1.87 34.22
C LEU A 399 -2.45 2.04 33.96
N VAL A 400 -1.64 1.12 34.43
CA VAL A 400 -0.22 1.03 34.09
C VAL A 400 -0.06 0.02 32.96
N LEU A 401 0.45 0.47 31.84
CA LEU A 401 0.75 -0.39 30.70
C LEU A 401 1.90 -1.34 31.01
N LYS A 402 1.87 -2.53 30.45
CA LYS A 402 2.91 -3.55 30.69
C LYS A 402 3.73 -3.79 29.42
#